data_9af7e258905106ecfbae2ceb4c5f38b2
#
_entry.id   9af7e258905106ecfbae2ceb4c5f38b2
#
_cell.length_a   1.000
_cell.length_b   1.000
_cell.length_c   1.000
_cell.angle_alpha   90.00
_cell.angle_beta   90.00
_cell.angle_gamma   90.00
#
_symmetry.space_group_name_H-M   'P 1'
#
loop_
_entity.id
_entity.type
_entity.pdbx_description
1 polymer ?
#
loop_
_entity_poly.entity_id
_entity_poly.type
_entity_poly.pdbx_seq_one_letter_code
_entity_poly.pdbx_strand_id
1 'polypeptide(L)'
;MRTHTAHRLGSRGRPEESRAAILQAAAQEFAREGIAGARTDSIARSAHVNKALLYYYFKDKESLYRAVLDHVFSGLAETINAAFESNLPPREKILAYVGAHFDYIANHALYPRIVHAELTRARAGNTAQFERIVQQYFRPLFGKIADVLRQGQATGAFRPVDPMQFIPSMISVIVFYFNTVPVIKLMTGNDPLTPERLAERRAAVLDFISAALFSSPINSSISAPGVRKGERK
;
A
#
# COMPACT_ATOMS: atom_id res chain seq x y z
N MET A 1 -2.27 40.60 43.61
CA MET A 1 -3.06 40.13 42.45
C MET A 1 -2.27 39.05 41.71
N ARG A 2 -2.59 37.80 41.89
CA ARG A 2 -1.95 36.69 41.19
C ARG A 2 -2.87 36.29 40.04
N THR A 3 -2.45 36.53 38.82
CA THR A 3 -3.14 36.11 37.61
C THR A 3 -2.92 34.63 37.42
N HIS A 4 -3.97 33.82 37.62
CA HIS A 4 -4.00 32.42 37.25
C HIS A 4 -4.03 32.33 35.74
N THR A 5 -2.93 31.82 35.16
CA THR A 5 -2.87 31.42 33.75
C THR A 5 -3.74 30.17 33.60
N ALA A 6 -4.88 30.31 32.96
CA ALA A 6 -5.77 29.21 32.64
C ALA A 6 -5.06 28.24 31.67
N HIS A 7 -4.70 27.08 32.14
CA HIS A 7 -4.23 25.96 31.35
C HIS A 7 -5.35 25.54 30.42
N ARG A 8 -5.26 25.82 29.14
CA ARG A 8 -6.20 25.37 28.11
C ARG A 8 -6.22 23.84 28.10
N LEU A 9 -7.21 23.26 28.76
CA LEU A 9 -7.56 21.86 28.64
C LEU A 9 -8.01 21.60 27.20
N GLY A 10 -7.32 20.67 26.49
CA GLY A 10 -7.62 20.28 25.13
C GLY A 10 -9.12 19.89 24.94
N SER A 11 -9.57 20.02 23.73
CA SER A 11 -10.95 19.94 23.24
C SER A 11 -11.78 18.83 23.90
N ARG A 12 -12.57 19.20 24.92
CA ARG A 12 -13.54 18.33 25.60
C ARG A 12 -14.80 18.04 24.79
N GLY A 13 -14.83 18.36 23.48
CA GLY A 13 -16.05 18.33 22.69
C GLY A 13 -16.14 17.31 21.57
N ARG A 14 -15.03 16.65 21.16
CA ARG A 14 -15.06 15.75 19.99
C ARG A 14 -14.10 14.55 20.18
N PRO A 15 -14.57 13.48 20.83
CA PRO A 15 -13.75 12.28 21.08
C PRO A 15 -13.14 11.69 19.82
N GLU A 16 -13.87 11.63 18.71
CA GLU A 16 -13.43 11.08 17.44
C GLU A 16 -12.30 11.91 16.82
N GLU A 17 -12.37 13.24 16.89
CA GLU A 17 -11.30 14.10 16.37
C GLU A 17 -10.00 13.93 17.15
N SER A 18 -10.08 13.83 18.48
CA SER A 18 -8.90 13.58 19.32
C SER A 18 -8.27 12.22 19.01
N ARG A 19 -9.10 11.18 18.84
CA ARG A 19 -8.63 9.85 18.49
C ARG A 19 -7.97 9.84 17.11
N ALA A 20 -8.55 10.49 16.11
CA ALA A 20 -8.00 10.61 14.77
C ALA A 20 -6.67 11.39 14.77
N ALA A 21 -6.58 12.51 15.50
CA ALA A 21 -5.35 13.28 15.63
C ALA A 21 -4.22 12.46 16.27
N ILE A 22 -4.52 11.65 17.30
CA ILE A 22 -3.54 10.75 17.92
C ILE A 22 -3.06 9.70 16.91
N LEU A 23 -3.96 9.07 16.15
CA LEU A 23 -3.60 8.07 15.14
C LEU A 23 -2.72 8.67 14.04
N GLN A 24 -3.05 9.86 13.56
CA GLN A 24 -2.25 10.55 12.54
C GLN A 24 -0.85 10.89 13.05
N ALA A 25 -0.74 11.47 14.25
CA ALA A 25 0.54 11.77 14.88
C ALA A 25 1.36 10.52 15.16
N ALA A 26 0.71 9.44 15.60
CA ALA A 26 1.35 8.15 15.84
C ALA A 26 1.86 7.52 14.55
N ALA A 27 1.09 7.57 13.45
CA ALA A 27 1.53 7.07 12.15
C ALA A 27 2.80 7.77 11.67
N GLN A 28 2.91 9.09 11.83
CA GLN A 28 4.10 9.86 11.49
C GLN A 28 5.31 9.47 12.36
N GLU A 29 5.11 9.36 13.67
CA GLU A 29 6.18 9.00 14.62
C GLU A 29 6.66 7.57 14.38
N PHE A 30 5.76 6.60 14.20
CA PHE A 30 6.12 5.22 13.91
C PHE A 30 6.79 5.04 12.55
N ALA A 31 6.37 5.80 11.53
CA ALA A 31 7.00 5.77 10.20
C ALA A 31 8.43 6.35 10.23
N ARG A 32 8.72 7.25 11.17
CA ARG A 32 10.04 7.89 11.33
C ARG A 32 10.99 7.08 12.21
N GLU A 33 10.53 6.66 13.38
CA GLU A 33 11.36 6.12 14.45
C GLU A 33 11.19 4.59 14.63
N GLY A 34 10.25 3.98 13.91
CA GLY A 34 9.78 2.64 14.20
C GLY A 34 9.08 2.55 15.56
N ILE A 35 8.53 1.38 15.89
CA ILE A 35 7.82 1.22 17.17
C ILE A 35 8.78 1.28 18.37
N ALA A 36 10.02 0.78 18.25
CA ALA A 36 10.98 0.78 19.35
C ALA A 36 11.40 2.22 19.72
N GLY A 37 11.73 3.06 18.73
CA GLY A 37 12.19 4.42 18.91
C GLY A 37 11.09 5.44 19.19
N ALA A 38 9.86 5.17 18.77
CA ALA A 38 8.74 6.09 18.90
C ALA A 38 8.42 6.42 20.38
N ARG A 39 8.13 7.71 20.63
CA ARG A 39 7.87 8.24 21.98
C ARG A 39 6.42 8.73 22.08
N THR A 40 5.66 8.17 23.02
CA THR A 40 4.26 8.59 23.27
C THR A 40 4.13 10.06 23.69
N ASP A 41 5.17 10.64 24.29
CA ASP A 41 5.20 12.08 24.60
C ASP A 41 5.29 12.93 23.33
N SER A 42 6.06 12.52 22.32
CA SER A 42 6.12 13.17 21.00
C SER A 42 4.78 13.08 20.29
N ILE A 43 4.16 11.89 20.31
CA ILE A 43 2.86 11.65 19.69
C ILE A 43 1.79 12.55 20.34
N ALA A 44 1.69 12.56 21.68
CA ALA A 44 0.71 13.39 22.39
C ALA A 44 0.88 14.89 22.08
N ARG A 45 2.14 15.37 22.02
CA ARG A 45 2.45 16.76 21.68
C ARG A 45 2.05 17.09 20.25
N SER A 46 2.37 16.23 19.27
CA SER A 46 2.02 16.41 17.87
C SER A 46 0.51 16.35 17.61
N ALA A 47 -0.20 15.55 18.41
CA ALA A 47 -1.66 15.45 18.37
C ALA A 47 -2.38 16.57 19.15
N HIS A 48 -1.65 17.48 19.77
CA HIS A 48 -2.17 18.54 20.63
C HIS A 48 -3.08 18.02 21.79
N VAL A 49 -2.74 16.85 22.33
CA VAL A 49 -3.42 16.25 23.47
C VAL A 49 -2.46 16.04 24.65
N ASN A 50 -3.01 15.87 25.85
CA ASN A 50 -2.19 15.41 26.97
C ASN A 50 -1.98 13.88 26.92
N LYS A 51 -0.93 13.42 27.59
CA LYS A 51 -0.56 11.99 27.62
C LYS A 51 -1.65 11.11 28.25
N ALA A 52 -2.39 11.63 29.22
CA ALA A 52 -3.49 10.90 29.84
C ALA A 52 -4.61 10.60 28.85
N LEU A 53 -4.94 11.55 27.95
CA LEU A 53 -5.93 11.34 26.91
C LEU A 53 -5.46 10.32 25.87
N LEU A 54 -4.16 10.31 25.52
CA LEU A 54 -3.59 9.28 24.65
C LEU A 54 -3.78 7.88 25.27
N TYR A 55 -3.45 7.71 26.56
CA TYR A 55 -3.62 6.43 27.24
C TYR A 55 -5.08 6.07 27.56
N TYR A 56 -5.97 7.05 27.58
CA TYR A 56 -7.40 6.79 27.64
C TYR A 56 -7.93 6.09 26.38
N TYR A 57 -7.44 6.51 25.18
CA TYR A 57 -7.85 5.88 23.92
C TYR A 57 -7.05 4.61 23.61
N PHE A 58 -5.77 4.58 23.99
CA PHE A 58 -4.85 3.50 23.64
C PHE A 58 -4.07 3.06 24.89
N LYS A 59 -4.38 1.88 25.37
CA LYS A 59 -3.86 1.33 26.63
C LYS A 59 -2.33 1.40 26.76
N ASP A 60 -1.63 1.16 25.64
CA ASP A 60 -0.17 1.13 25.56
C ASP A 60 0.31 1.46 24.14
N LYS A 61 1.62 1.54 23.98
CA LYS A 61 2.24 1.85 22.67
C LYS A 61 1.99 0.76 21.63
N GLU A 62 1.89 -0.50 22.04
CA GLU A 62 1.61 -1.63 21.14
C GLU A 62 0.17 -1.57 20.61
N SER A 63 -0.81 -1.29 21.46
CA SER A 63 -2.20 -1.13 21.04
C SER A 63 -2.40 0.10 20.15
N LEU A 64 -1.69 1.21 20.41
CA LEU A 64 -1.66 2.38 19.52
C LEU A 64 -1.05 2.02 18.17
N TYR A 65 0.07 1.29 18.16
CA TYR A 65 0.70 0.84 16.91
C TYR A 65 -0.21 -0.07 16.10
N ARG A 66 -0.88 -1.02 16.76
CA ARG A 66 -1.89 -1.88 16.12
C ARG A 66 -3.00 -1.07 15.48
N ALA A 67 -3.52 -0.06 16.19
CA ALA A 67 -4.57 0.80 15.66
C ALA A 67 -4.09 1.63 14.46
N VAL A 68 -2.83 2.05 14.43
CA VAL A 68 -2.22 2.72 13.25
C VAL A 68 -2.14 1.75 12.08
N LEU A 69 -1.70 0.52 12.29
CA LEU A 69 -1.66 -0.49 11.24
C LEU A 69 -3.05 -0.77 10.69
N ASP A 70 -4.05 -0.95 11.56
CA ASP A 70 -5.44 -1.16 11.14
C ASP A 70 -5.97 0.01 10.32
N HIS A 71 -5.72 1.24 10.75
CA HIS A 71 -6.14 2.45 10.02
C HIS A 71 -5.51 2.52 8.62
N VAL A 72 -4.21 2.23 8.51
CA VAL A 72 -3.48 2.27 7.23
C VAL A 72 -3.93 1.18 6.28
N PHE A 73 -4.12 -0.05 6.77
CA PHE A 73 -4.48 -1.18 5.90
C PHE A 73 -5.98 -1.24 5.61
N SER A 74 -6.86 -0.82 6.53
CA SER A 74 -8.30 -0.73 6.24
C SER A 74 -8.59 0.33 5.18
N GLY A 75 -7.93 1.49 5.24
CA GLY A 75 -8.10 2.54 4.23
C GLY A 75 -7.72 2.08 2.82
N LEU A 76 -6.62 1.32 2.67
CA LEU A 76 -6.29 0.69 1.39
C LEU A 76 -7.37 -0.33 0.99
N ALA A 77 -7.74 -1.24 1.91
CA ALA A 77 -8.72 -2.28 1.63
C ALA A 77 -10.07 -1.71 1.19
N GLU A 78 -10.56 -0.66 1.85
CA GLU A 78 -11.79 0.05 1.47
C GLU A 78 -11.69 0.65 0.06
N THR A 79 -10.58 1.35 -0.22
CA THR A 79 -10.35 1.99 -1.53
C THR A 79 -10.35 0.98 -2.67
N ILE A 80 -9.67 -0.16 -2.51
CA ILE A 80 -9.56 -1.16 -3.58
C ILE A 80 -10.78 -2.09 -3.67
N ASN A 81 -11.53 -2.29 -2.58
CA ASN A 81 -12.73 -3.13 -2.58
C ASN A 81 -13.78 -2.62 -3.56
N ALA A 82 -13.93 -1.30 -3.70
CA ALA A 82 -14.85 -0.70 -4.66
C ALA A 82 -14.59 -1.16 -6.11
N ALA A 83 -13.34 -1.41 -6.48
CA ALA A 83 -13.00 -1.95 -7.80
C ALA A 83 -13.51 -3.39 -7.99
N PHE A 84 -13.52 -4.21 -6.94
CA PHE A 84 -13.97 -5.60 -7.00
C PHE A 84 -15.49 -5.77 -6.89
N GLU A 85 -16.17 -4.87 -6.21
CA GLU A 85 -17.63 -4.87 -6.03
C GLU A 85 -18.38 -4.33 -7.25
N SER A 86 -17.66 -3.70 -8.19
CA SER A 86 -18.23 -3.22 -9.44
C SER A 86 -18.60 -4.37 -10.39
N ASN A 87 -19.64 -4.17 -11.23
CA ASN A 87 -20.01 -5.12 -12.30
C ASN A 87 -19.12 -4.98 -13.55
N LEU A 88 -17.91 -4.47 -13.41
CA LEU A 88 -16.98 -4.31 -14.53
C LEU A 88 -16.49 -5.67 -15.04
N PRO A 89 -16.24 -5.80 -16.36
CA PRO A 89 -15.53 -6.93 -16.93
C PRO A 89 -14.14 -7.13 -16.29
N PRO A 90 -13.56 -8.35 -16.37
CA PRO A 90 -12.27 -8.63 -15.72
C PRO A 90 -11.13 -7.68 -16.07
N ARG A 91 -11.05 -7.19 -17.33
CA ARG A 91 -10.02 -6.23 -17.75
C ARG A 91 -10.12 -4.90 -17.00
N GLU A 92 -11.31 -4.31 -17.03
CA GLU A 92 -11.57 -3.03 -16.36
C GLU A 92 -11.45 -3.16 -14.84
N LYS A 93 -11.83 -4.31 -14.29
CA LYS A 93 -11.73 -4.59 -12.85
C LYS A 93 -10.27 -4.63 -12.38
N ILE A 94 -9.37 -5.28 -13.11
CA ILE A 94 -7.94 -5.28 -12.80
C ILE A 94 -7.34 -3.88 -12.95
N LEU A 95 -7.69 -3.15 -14.02
CA LEU A 95 -7.17 -1.78 -14.21
C LEU A 95 -7.67 -0.82 -13.13
N ALA A 96 -8.95 -0.94 -12.73
CA ALA A 96 -9.52 -0.18 -11.63
C ALA A 96 -8.79 -0.48 -10.30
N TYR A 97 -8.52 -1.76 -10.00
CA TYR A 97 -7.73 -2.16 -8.84
C TYR A 97 -6.32 -1.57 -8.87
N VAL A 98 -5.60 -1.72 -9.98
CA VAL A 98 -4.21 -1.22 -10.13
C VAL A 98 -4.17 0.30 -9.95
N GLY A 99 -5.11 1.02 -10.61
CA GLY A 99 -5.24 2.46 -10.48
C GLY A 99 -5.55 2.90 -9.05
N ALA A 100 -6.56 2.28 -8.41
CA ALA A 100 -6.94 2.60 -7.03
C ALA A 100 -5.81 2.33 -6.03
N HIS A 101 -5.08 1.23 -6.19
CA HIS A 101 -3.93 0.90 -5.34
C HIS A 101 -2.79 1.92 -5.51
N PHE A 102 -2.47 2.28 -6.76
CA PHE A 102 -1.46 3.31 -7.05
C PHE A 102 -1.86 4.66 -6.45
N ASP A 103 -3.09 5.11 -6.70
CA ASP A 103 -3.61 6.39 -6.25
C ASP A 103 -3.67 6.45 -4.71
N TYR A 104 -4.02 5.34 -4.05
CA TYR A 104 -3.97 5.27 -2.59
C TYR A 104 -2.57 5.53 -2.06
N ILE A 105 -1.55 4.84 -2.59
CA ILE A 105 -0.16 5.03 -2.12
C ILE A 105 0.34 6.45 -2.43
N ALA A 106 0.03 6.99 -3.61
CA ALA A 106 0.41 8.36 -4.01
C ALA A 106 -0.13 9.41 -3.02
N ASN A 107 -1.34 9.19 -2.50
CA ASN A 107 -2.00 10.09 -1.55
C ASN A 107 -1.69 9.79 -0.07
N HIS A 108 -1.02 8.66 0.24
CA HIS A 108 -0.73 8.22 1.60
C HIS A 108 0.77 7.92 1.78
N ALA A 109 1.59 8.97 1.80
CA ALA A 109 3.06 8.87 1.82
C ALA A 109 3.64 8.03 2.98
N LEU A 110 2.89 7.83 4.05
CA LEU A 110 3.30 6.98 5.19
C LEU A 110 3.11 5.49 4.93
N TYR A 111 2.22 5.10 4.00
CA TYR A 111 1.92 3.70 3.72
C TYR A 111 3.16 2.87 3.38
N PRO A 112 4.00 3.24 2.39
CA PRO A 112 5.19 2.46 2.05
C PRO A 112 6.17 2.31 3.22
N ARG A 113 6.31 3.36 4.04
CA ARG A 113 7.22 3.36 5.21
C ARG A 113 6.73 2.41 6.30
N ILE A 114 5.44 2.40 6.59
CA ILE A 114 4.83 1.52 7.59
C ILE A 114 4.91 0.06 7.13
N VAL A 115 4.59 -0.22 5.85
CA VAL A 115 4.74 -1.57 5.28
C VAL A 115 6.18 -2.04 5.36
N HIS A 116 7.14 -1.20 4.99
CA HIS A 116 8.56 -1.53 5.07
C HIS A 116 9.01 -1.82 6.50
N ALA A 117 8.57 -1.03 7.47
CA ALA A 117 8.88 -1.23 8.89
C ALA A 117 8.35 -2.59 9.38
N GLU A 118 7.12 -2.96 9.02
CA GLU A 118 6.53 -4.24 9.40
C GLU A 118 7.22 -5.44 8.73
N LEU A 119 7.58 -5.33 7.45
CA LEU A 119 8.37 -6.36 6.76
C LEU A 119 9.74 -6.57 7.44
N THR A 120 10.39 -5.50 7.85
CA THR A 120 11.67 -5.54 8.56
C THR A 120 11.52 -6.21 9.92
N ARG A 121 10.46 -5.88 10.67
CA ARG A 121 10.15 -6.52 11.96
C ARG A 121 9.86 -8.02 11.82
N ALA A 122 9.09 -8.39 10.81
CA ALA A 122 8.77 -9.79 10.54
C ALA A 122 10.02 -10.62 10.22
N ARG A 123 10.97 -10.06 9.44
CA ARG A 123 12.26 -10.69 9.17
C ARG A 123 13.12 -10.87 10.42
N ALA A 124 12.98 -9.97 11.41
CA ALA A 124 13.64 -10.07 12.71
C ALA A 124 12.95 -11.00 13.69
N GLY A 125 11.93 -11.77 13.27
CA GLY A 125 11.22 -12.76 14.10
C GLY A 125 9.98 -12.19 14.83
N ASN A 126 9.66 -10.90 14.70
CA ASN A 126 8.46 -10.29 15.29
C ASN A 126 7.28 -10.36 14.30
N THR A 127 6.70 -11.55 14.13
CA THR A 127 5.72 -11.82 13.05
C THR A 127 4.27 -11.55 13.45
N ALA A 128 3.92 -11.56 14.74
CA ALA A 128 2.53 -11.58 15.20
C ALA A 128 1.63 -10.47 14.61
N GLN A 129 2.11 -9.22 14.53
CA GLN A 129 1.35 -8.13 13.94
C GLN A 129 1.24 -8.29 12.41
N PHE A 130 2.33 -8.72 11.78
CA PHE A 130 2.36 -8.94 10.34
C PHE A 130 1.47 -10.12 9.92
N GLU A 131 1.47 -11.22 10.67
CA GLU A 131 0.57 -12.36 10.48
C GLU A 131 -0.89 -11.92 10.54
N ARG A 132 -1.26 -11.09 11.51
CA ARG A 132 -2.60 -10.53 11.62
C ARG A 132 -2.97 -9.69 10.38
N ILE A 133 -2.07 -8.80 9.91
CA ILE A 133 -2.27 -7.99 8.71
C ILE A 133 -2.45 -8.89 7.48
N VAL A 134 -1.61 -9.91 7.33
CA VAL A 134 -1.71 -10.87 6.23
C VAL A 134 -3.07 -11.58 6.24
N GLN A 135 -3.53 -12.06 7.40
CA GLN A 135 -4.81 -12.76 7.49
C GLN A 135 -6.00 -11.84 7.26
N GLN A 136 -5.96 -10.64 7.80
CA GLN A 136 -7.08 -9.70 7.80
C GLN A 136 -7.22 -8.93 6.47
N TYR A 137 -6.11 -8.58 5.83
CA TYR A 137 -6.11 -7.69 4.66
C TYR A 137 -5.53 -8.35 3.40
N PHE A 138 -4.34 -8.95 3.48
CA PHE A 138 -3.66 -9.42 2.27
C PHE A 138 -4.27 -10.69 1.70
N ARG A 139 -4.62 -11.65 2.55
CA ARG A 139 -5.20 -12.91 2.10
C ARG A 139 -6.56 -12.74 1.42
N PRO A 140 -7.53 -11.97 1.96
CA PRO A 140 -8.77 -11.67 1.27
C PRO A 140 -8.56 -10.94 -0.06
N LEU A 141 -7.67 -9.94 -0.09
CA LEU A 141 -7.33 -9.21 -1.30
C LEU A 141 -6.76 -10.14 -2.37
N PHE A 142 -5.79 -10.99 -1.99
CA PHE A 142 -5.20 -11.97 -2.90
C PHE A 142 -6.28 -12.88 -3.51
N GLY A 143 -7.21 -13.35 -2.70
CA GLY A 143 -8.37 -14.15 -3.16
C GLY A 143 -9.19 -13.42 -4.21
N LYS A 144 -9.57 -12.17 -3.97
CA LYS A 144 -10.33 -11.34 -4.93
C LYS A 144 -9.61 -11.16 -6.26
N ILE A 145 -8.30 -10.85 -6.22
CA ILE A 145 -7.50 -10.71 -7.44
C ILE A 145 -7.42 -12.04 -8.18
N ALA A 146 -7.15 -13.13 -7.48
CA ALA A 146 -7.08 -14.46 -8.08
C ALA A 146 -8.40 -14.88 -8.75
N ASP A 147 -9.54 -14.53 -8.16
CA ASP A 147 -10.86 -14.76 -8.75
C ASP A 147 -11.04 -14.00 -10.07
N VAL A 148 -10.66 -12.72 -10.11
CA VAL A 148 -10.72 -11.91 -11.34
C VAL A 148 -9.77 -12.46 -12.41
N LEU A 149 -8.56 -12.90 -12.02
CA LEU A 149 -7.63 -13.56 -12.95
C LEU A 149 -8.22 -14.83 -13.54
N ARG A 150 -8.84 -15.70 -12.73
CA ARG A 150 -9.50 -16.92 -13.20
C ARG A 150 -10.67 -16.62 -14.16
N GLN A 151 -11.52 -15.65 -13.82
CA GLN A 151 -12.62 -15.21 -14.68
C GLN A 151 -12.11 -14.69 -16.03
N GLY A 152 -11.09 -13.84 -16.02
CA GLY A 152 -10.50 -13.30 -17.24
C GLY A 152 -9.84 -14.36 -18.12
N GLN A 153 -9.22 -15.38 -17.53
CA GLN A 153 -8.67 -16.53 -18.26
C GLN A 153 -9.80 -17.39 -18.86
N ALA A 154 -10.84 -17.67 -18.10
CA ALA A 154 -11.98 -18.46 -18.56
C ALA A 154 -12.72 -17.80 -19.74
N THR A 155 -12.75 -16.48 -19.80
CA THR A 155 -13.37 -15.71 -20.91
C THR A 155 -12.40 -15.40 -22.06
N GLY A 156 -11.12 -15.81 -21.98
CA GLY A 156 -10.10 -15.48 -22.97
C GLY A 156 -9.65 -14.02 -22.93
N ALA A 157 -10.11 -13.22 -21.97
CA ALA A 157 -9.69 -11.83 -21.79
C ALA A 157 -8.22 -11.72 -21.32
N PHE A 158 -7.75 -12.72 -20.57
CA PHE A 158 -6.39 -12.81 -20.05
C PHE A 158 -5.67 -14.04 -20.62
N ARG A 159 -4.35 -13.88 -20.84
CA ARG A 159 -3.49 -15.03 -21.08
C ARG A 159 -3.39 -15.89 -19.82
N PRO A 160 -3.04 -17.18 -19.92
CA PRO A 160 -2.80 -18.02 -18.77
C PRO A 160 -1.67 -17.46 -17.90
N VAL A 161 -1.96 -17.22 -16.62
CA VAL A 161 -1.00 -16.81 -15.60
C VAL A 161 -1.25 -17.58 -14.31
N ASP A 162 -0.20 -17.91 -13.58
CA ASP A 162 -0.31 -18.40 -12.22
C ASP A 162 -0.55 -17.22 -11.25
N PRO A 163 -1.69 -17.18 -10.53
CA PRO A 163 -1.96 -16.12 -9.56
C PRO A 163 -0.86 -15.95 -8.50
N MET A 164 -0.23 -17.07 -8.05
CA MET A 164 0.83 -17.04 -7.04
C MET A 164 2.10 -16.32 -7.53
N GLN A 165 2.33 -16.28 -8.84
CA GLN A 165 3.47 -15.59 -9.44
C GLN A 165 3.09 -14.19 -9.95
N PHE A 166 1.90 -14.07 -10.53
CA PHE A 166 1.48 -12.83 -11.17
C PHE A 166 1.11 -11.74 -10.15
N ILE A 167 0.34 -12.08 -9.10
CA ILE A 167 -0.14 -11.09 -8.11
C ILE A 167 1.02 -10.39 -7.40
N PRO A 168 2.04 -11.10 -6.85
CA PRO A 168 3.20 -10.44 -6.25
C PRO A 168 3.95 -9.54 -7.23
N SER A 169 4.11 -9.97 -8.49
CA SER A 169 4.76 -9.17 -9.54
C SER A 169 3.99 -7.88 -9.83
N MET A 170 2.66 -7.98 -9.97
CA MET A 170 1.78 -6.84 -10.19
C MET A 170 1.85 -5.83 -9.03
N ILE A 171 1.76 -6.30 -7.79
CA ILE A 171 1.87 -5.45 -6.59
C ILE A 171 3.25 -4.79 -6.53
N SER A 172 4.32 -5.53 -6.87
CA SER A 172 5.69 -4.99 -6.86
C SER A 172 5.84 -3.83 -7.84
N VAL A 173 5.27 -3.91 -9.05
CA VAL A 173 5.32 -2.82 -10.04
C VAL A 173 4.66 -1.54 -9.51
N ILE A 174 3.60 -1.69 -8.70
CA ILE A 174 2.91 -0.55 -8.06
C ILE A 174 3.76 0.02 -6.92
N VAL A 175 4.13 -0.83 -5.96
CA VAL A 175 4.68 -0.41 -4.65
C VAL A 175 6.16 -0.02 -4.74
N PHE A 176 6.94 -0.70 -5.58
CA PHE A 176 8.40 -0.52 -5.65
C PHE A 176 8.81 0.90 -6.03
N TYR A 177 8.05 1.56 -6.91
CA TYR A 177 8.30 2.95 -7.29
C TYR A 177 8.38 3.88 -6.08
N PHE A 178 7.42 3.78 -5.16
CA PHE A 178 7.36 4.63 -3.97
C PHE A 178 8.46 4.31 -2.96
N ASN A 179 8.92 3.06 -2.91
CA ASN A 179 10.06 2.67 -2.07
C ASN A 179 11.40 3.16 -2.62
N THR A 180 11.49 3.39 -3.94
CA THR A 180 12.72 3.80 -4.63
C THR A 180 12.78 5.30 -4.94
N VAL A 181 11.84 6.10 -4.46
CA VAL A 181 11.82 7.57 -4.62
C VAL A 181 13.17 8.24 -4.37
N PRO A 182 13.92 7.95 -3.28
CA PRO A 182 15.24 8.56 -3.07
C PRO A 182 16.24 8.21 -4.19
N VAL A 183 16.21 6.98 -4.69
CA VAL A 183 17.10 6.52 -5.77
C VAL A 183 16.75 7.24 -7.08
N ILE A 184 15.45 7.30 -7.43
CA ILE A 184 15.00 7.98 -8.64
C ILE A 184 15.38 9.45 -8.60
N LYS A 185 15.18 10.11 -7.47
CA LYS A 185 15.55 11.52 -7.27
C LYS A 185 17.05 11.76 -7.48
N LEU A 186 17.89 10.90 -6.93
CA LEU A 186 19.35 10.99 -7.10
C LEU A 186 19.77 10.73 -8.55
N MET A 187 19.13 9.79 -9.24
CA MET A 187 19.46 9.47 -10.64
C MET A 187 19.01 10.53 -11.63
N THR A 188 17.85 11.15 -11.40
CA THR A 188 17.23 12.07 -12.36
C THR A 188 17.39 13.54 -12.03
N GLY A 189 17.74 13.87 -10.78
CA GLY A 189 17.73 15.22 -10.26
C GLY A 189 16.34 15.82 -10.04
N ASN A 190 15.27 15.07 -10.34
CA ASN A 190 13.89 15.54 -10.29
C ASN A 190 13.12 14.86 -9.15
N ASP A 191 12.07 15.51 -8.66
CA ASP A 191 11.15 14.91 -7.69
C ASP A 191 10.17 13.97 -8.43
N PRO A 192 10.22 12.64 -8.19
CA PRO A 192 9.31 11.70 -8.85
C PRO A 192 7.88 11.74 -8.32
N LEU A 193 7.62 12.49 -7.24
CA LEU A 193 6.29 12.59 -6.62
C LEU A 193 5.51 13.85 -7.04
N THR A 194 5.96 14.59 -8.06
CA THR A 194 5.12 15.67 -8.60
C THR A 194 3.86 15.10 -9.26
N PRO A 195 2.75 15.86 -9.30
CA PRO A 195 1.50 15.39 -9.91
C PRO A 195 1.68 14.87 -11.34
N GLU A 196 2.48 15.55 -12.15
CA GLU A 196 2.76 15.19 -13.55
C GLU A 196 3.50 13.84 -13.61
N ARG A 197 4.56 13.66 -12.79
CA ARG A 197 5.34 12.41 -12.74
C ARG A 197 4.53 11.24 -12.22
N LEU A 198 3.67 11.49 -11.25
CA LEU A 198 2.75 10.48 -10.73
C LEU A 198 1.72 10.06 -11.80
N ALA A 199 1.19 11.01 -12.58
CA ALA A 199 0.27 10.70 -13.68
C ALA A 199 0.97 9.89 -14.79
N GLU A 200 2.18 10.28 -15.20
CA GLU A 200 3.02 9.53 -16.15
C GLU A 200 3.29 8.10 -15.64
N ARG A 201 3.71 7.97 -14.38
CA ARG A 201 4.00 6.66 -13.78
C ARG A 201 2.76 5.79 -13.69
N ARG A 202 1.62 6.36 -13.29
CA ARG A 202 0.34 5.64 -13.23
C ARG A 202 -0.04 5.07 -14.58
N ALA A 203 0.05 5.87 -15.64
CA ALA A 203 -0.21 5.42 -17.02
C ALA A 203 0.74 4.29 -17.44
N ALA A 204 2.03 4.42 -17.16
CA ALA A 204 3.02 3.39 -17.45
C ALA A 204 2.79 2.08 -16.69
N VAL A 205 2.33 2.13 -15.42
CA VAL A 205 1.97 0.93 -14.65
C VAL A 205 0.76 0.23 -15.25
N LEU A 206 -0.29 0.98 -15.61
CA LEU A 206 -1.48 0.43 -16.25
C LEU A 206 -1.16 -0.21 -17.61
N ASP A 207 -0.34 0.43 -18.42
CA ASP A 207 0.13 -0.10 -19.71
C ASP A 207 0.94 -1.39 -19.52
N PHE A 208 1.91 -1.38 -18.61
CA PHE A 208 2.73 -2.55 -18.31
C PHE A 208 1.88 -3.78 -17.87
N ILE A 209 0.92 -3.57 -16.98
CA ILE A 209 0.04 -4.65 -16.54
C ILE A 209 -0.86 -5.12 -17.67
N SER A 210 -1.37 -4.21 -18.49
CA SER A 210 -2.16 -4.53 -19.68
C SER A 210 -1.37 -5.40 -20.66
N ALA A 211 -0.16 -5.01 -21.00
CA ALA A 211 0.72 -5.76 -21.88
C ALA A 211 1.13 -7.12 -21.30
N ALA A 212 1.28 -7.21 -19.97
CA ALA A 212 1.67 -8.45 -19.30
C ALA A 212 0.52 -9.45 -19.16
N LEU A 213 -0.73 -9.01 -19.11
CA LEU A 213 -1.89 -9.85 -18.75
C LEU A 213 -2.88 -10.07 -19.89
N PHE A 214 -3.16 -9.03 -20.68
CA PHE A 214 -4.24 -9.12 -21.64
C PHE A 214 -3.85 -9.95 -22.86
N SER A 215 -4.75 -10.81 -23.30
CA SER A 215 -4.58 -11.53 -24.55
C SER A 215 -4.62 -10.50 -25.69
N SER A 216 -3.47 -10.25 -26.34
CA SER A 216 -3.45 -9.66 -27.65
C SER A 216 -3.95 -10.70 -28.65
N PRO A 217 -4.64 -10.34 -29.75
CA PRO A 217 -4.75 -11.27 -30.86
C PRO A 217 -3.31 -11.69 -31.24
N ILE A 218 -3.03 -12.99 -31.10
CA ILE A 218 -1.70 -13.54 -31.43
C ILE A 218 -1.50 -13.28 -32.90
N ASN A 219 -0.68 -12.30 -33.25
CA ASN A 219 -0.13 -12.18 -34.60
C ASN A 219 0.88 -13.34 -34.74
N SER A 220 0.43 -14.46 -35.32
CA SER A 220 1.16 -15.71 -35.50
C SER A 220 2.25 -15.59 -36.58
N SER A 221 3.08 -14.55 -36.55
CA SER A 221 4.15 -14.30 -37.52
C SER A 221 5.55 -14.16 -36.91
N ILE A 222 5.78 -14.78 -35.73
CA ILE A 222 7.15 -15.02 -35.30
C ILE A 222 7.45 -16.49 -35.56
N SER A 223 7.86 -16.79 -36.80
CA SER A 223 8.53 -18.06 -37.16
C SER A 223 9.75 -18.23 -36.28
N ALA A 224 9.85 -19.33 -35.55
CA ALA A 224 11.05 -19.69 -34.81
C ALA A 224 12.24 -19.72 -35.75
N PRO A 225 13.39 -19.17 -35.41
CA PRO A 225 14.60 -19.31 -36.25
C PRO A 225 14.98 -20.78 -36.33
N GLY A 226 15.00 -21.28 -37.58
CA GLY A 226 15.30 -22.67 -37.90
C GLY A 226 16.65 -23.09 -37.31
N VAL A 227 16.63 -24.15 -36.53
CA VAL A 227 17.82 -24.87 -36.09
C VAL A 227 18.48 -25.47 -37.34
N ARG A 228 19.58 -24.90 -37.84
CA ARG A 228 20.40 -25.50 -38.86
C ARG A 228 21.02 -26.77 -38.27
N LYS A 229 20.56 -27.93 -38.76
CA LYS A 229 21.30 -29.19 -38.59
C LYS A 229 22.63 -29.09 -39.29
N GLY A 230 23.72 -29.07 -38.53
CA GLY A 230 25.05 -29.18 -39.06
C GLY A 230 25.26 -30.58 -39.64
N GLU A 231 25.49 -30.65 -40.92
CA GLU A 231 26.00 -31.86 -41.60
C GLU A 231 27.43 -32.11 -41.14
N ARG A 232 27.65 -33.28 -40.55
CA ARG A 232 29.01 -33.82 -40.34
C ARG A 232 29.47 -34.43 -41.64
N LYS A 233 30.60 -33.97 -42.13
CA LYS A 233 31.54 -34.73 -42.97
C LYS A 233 32.77 -35.05 -42.14
#